data_e9a63242431e74ea25d0c2a5a8d787dd
#
_entry.id   e9a63242431e74ea25d0c2a5a8d787dd
#
_cell.length_a   1.000
_cell.length_b   1.000
_cell.length_c   1.000
_cell.angle_alpha   90.00
_cell.angle_beta   90.00
_cell.angle_gamma   90.00
#
_symmetry.space_group_name_H-M   'P 1'
#
loop_
_entity.id
_entity.type
_entity.pdbx_description
1 polymer ?
#
loop_
_entity_poly.entity_id
_entity_poly.type
_entity_poly.pdbx_seq_one_letter_code
_entity_poly.pdbx_strand_id
1 'polypeptide(L)'
;MTRVYDSVGATAFKYGWFVEQGGEPPHCDEDEDVKRRKDSHTKDDLVISSFDKQRLMRLLSSAETSLEVRAELEDLTHEIERGAEVQPQDIPPDVVTMNSSVRVTDLEAGTSHTYTIVFPADADYEKGKISILAPLGTALLGYRIGDVVNWHMPGGTRQLRIDELIYQPEAAGDFHL
;
A
#
# COMPACT_ATOMS: atom_id res chain seq x y z
N MET A 1 18.95 6.30 -59.15
CA MET A 1 19.06 7.53 -58.35
C MET A 1 18.04 7.45 -57.23
N THR A 2 18.42 6.89 -56.11
CA THR A 2 17.50 6.66 -54.98
C THR A 2 18.07 7.44 -53.80
N ARG A 3 17.30 8.45 -53.37
CA ARG A 3 17.65 9.24 -52.17
C ARG A 3 17.19 8.49 -50.94
N VAL A 4 18.16 8.18 -50.08
CA VAL A 4 17.92 7.73 -48.70
C VAL A 4 17.73 8.99 -47.86
N TYR A 5 16.62 9.11 -47.14
CA TYR A 5 16.41 10.12 -46.14
C TYR A 5 16.81 9.56 -44.78
N ASP A 6 17.91 10.06 -44.28
CA ASP A 6 18.26 9.93 -42.85
C ASP A 6 17.42 10.89 -42.04
N SER A 7 16.60 10.33 -41.14
CA SER A 7 15.89 11.09 -40.12
C SER A 7 16.59 10.88 -38.77
N VAL A 8 17.62 11.69 -38.51
CA VAL A 8 18.13 11.86 -37.14
C VAL A 8 17.73 13.26 -36.73
N GLY A 9 16.61 13.37 -36.04
CA GLY A 9 16.06 14.58 -35.44
C GLY A 9 16.27 14.59 -33.92
N ALA A 10 17.27 15.29 -33.50
CA ALA A 10 17.30 16.25 -32.39
C ALA A 10 16.53 15.90 -31.09
N THR A 11 17.21 15.47 -30.08
CA THR A 11 17.07 16.02 -28.72
C THR A 11 18.36 15.82 -27.90
N ALA A 12 19.39 16.57 -28.26
CA ALA A 12 20.60 16.69 -27.45
C ALA A 12 20.88 18.17 -27.17
N PHE A 13 20.07 18.77 -26.30
CA PHE A 13 20.36 20.10 -25.76
C PHE A 13 19.89 20.17 -24.32
N LYS A 14 20.65 19.61 -23.37
CA LYS A 14 20.60 20.08 -21.98
C LYS A 14 21.81 19.79 -21.10
N TYR A 15 22.85 19.11 -21.56
CA TYR A 15 24.08 19.01 -20.78
C TYR A 15 25.31 19.20 -21.70
N GLY A 16 25.55 20.44 -22.08
CA GLY A 16 26.86 20.86 -22.51
C GLY A 16 27.76 20.97 -21.30
N TRP A 17 28.77 20.15 -21.24
CA TRP A 17 30.07 20.27 -20.61
C TRP A 17 30.57 18.88 -20.20
N PHE A 18 31.59 18.47 -20.80
CA PHE A 18 32.60 17.49 -20.43
C PHE A 18 32.76 16.33 -21.42
N VAL A 19 33.48 16.66 -22.48
CA VAL A 19 34.25 15.65 -23.24
C VAL A 19 35.70 16.12 -23.25
N GLU A 20 36.46 15.67 -22.28
CA GLU A 20 37.92 15.40 -22.40
C GLU A 20 38.41 15.00 -21.00
N GLN A 21 38.51 13.72 -20.83
CA GLN A 21 39.47 12.92 -20.07
C GLN A 21 38.76 11.64 -19.64
N GLY A 22 39.16 10.50 -20.26
CA GLY A 22 38.75 9.13 -20.04
C GLY A 22 38.36 8.66 -18.62
N GLY A 23 37.28 9.18 -18.10
CA GLY A 23 36.62 8.73 -16.89
C GLY A 23 35.28 8.15 -17.29
N GLU A 24 34.97 6.94 -16.86
CA GLU A 24 33.64 6.37 -16.96
C GLU A 24 32.62 7.31 -16.35
N PRO A 25 31.44 7.48 -16.97
CA PRO A 25 30.39 8.29 -16.37
C PRO A 25 30.07 7.70 -14.98
N PRO A 26 29.74 8.56 -13.98
CA PRO A 26 29.32 8.05 -12.69
C PRO A 26 28.10 7.16 -12.91
N HIS A 27 28.23 5.92 -12.46
CA HIS A 27 27.15 4.95 -12.42
C HIS A 27 26.05 5.57 -11.54
N CYS A 28 24.95 6.00 -12.15
CA CYS A 28 23.79 6.43 -11.43
C CYS A 28 23.16 5.17 -10.84
N ASP A 29 23.44 4.92 -9.58
CA ASP A 29 22.86 3.82 -8.81
C ASP A 29 21.36 4.07 -8.51
N GLU A 30 20.60 4.50 -9.54
CA GLU A 30 19.12 4.63 -9.43
C GLU A 30 18.45 3.27 -9.17
N ASP A 31 19.11 2.17 -9.58
CA ASP A 31 18.58 0.82 -9.35
C ASP A 31 18.82 0.29 -7.92
N GLU A 32 19.81 0.79 -7.19
CA GLU A 32 20.04 0.39 -5.80
C GLU A 32 19.09 1.07 -4.81
N ASP A 33 18.72 2.33 -5.05
CA ASP A 33 17.73 3.03 -4.22
C ASP A 33 16.31 2.48 -4.43
N VAL A 34 15.97 2.05 -5.64
CA VAL A 34 14.70 1.35 -5.92
C VAL A 34 14.69 -0.05 -5.30
N LYS A 35 15.82 -0.73 -5.28
CA LYS A 35 15.96 -2.06 -4.67
C LYS A 35 15.93 -2.00 -3.14
N ARG A 36 16.52 -0.96 -2.52
CA ARG A 36 16.50 -0.75 -1.06
C ARG A 36 15.11 -0.43 -0.52
N ARG A 37 14.24 0.18 -1.33
CA ARG A 37 12.83 0.43 -0.98
C ARG A 37 11.94 -0.80 -1.10
N LYS A 38 12.38 -1.85 -1.80
CA LYS A 38 11.60 -3.08 -2.04
C LYS A 38 11.67 -4.12 -0.93
N ASP A 39 12.65 -4.03 -0.02
CA ASP A 39 12.97 -5.17 0.85
C ASP A 39 12.68 -4.98 2.34
N SER A 40 12.01 -3.89 2.78
CA SER A 40 11.81 -3.67 4.22
C SER A 40 10.61 -2.80 4.60
N HIS A 41 9.46 -2.94 3.92
CA HIS A 41 8.23 -2.51 4.59
C HIS A 41 7.73 -3.67 5.44
N THR A 42 8.29 -3.78 6.62
CA THR A 42 7.69 -4.55 7.71
C THR A 42 6.53 -3.70 8.24
N LYS A 43 5.42 -4.32 8.57
CA LYS A 43 4.23 -3.74 9.22
C LYS A 43 4.56 -2.99 10.53
N ASP A 44 5.86 -2.90 10.89
CA ASP A 44 6.37 -2.18 12.07
C ASP A 44 6.20 -0.65 11.98
N ASP A 45 5.89 -0.10 10.80
CA ASP A 45 5.68 1.33 10.56
C ASP A 45 4.20 1.68 10.28
N LEU A 46 3.24 0.98 10.91
CA LEU A 46 1.82 1.31 10.76
C LEU A 46 1.58 2.78 11.11
N VAL A 47 1.11 3.55 10.12
CA VAL A 47 0.65 4.93 10.33
C VAL A 47 -0.88 4.90 10.40
N ILE A 48 -1.43 5.42 11.48
CA ILE A 48 -2.86 5.41 11.74
C ILE A 48 -3.33 6.78 12.22
N SER A 49 -4.52 7.21 11.77
CA SER A 49 -5.12 8.43 12.29
C SER A 49 -5.54 8.24 13.75
N SER A 50 -5.43 9.31 14.54
CA SER A 50 -5.89 9.32 15.94
C SER A 50 -7.38 8.94 16.06
N PHE A 51 -8.16 9.31 15.06
CA PHE A 51 -9.59 9.02 14.99
C PHE A 51 -9.85 7.52 14.74
N ASP A 52 -9.17 6.91 13.75
CA ASP A 52 -9.31 5.49 13.45
C ASP A 52 -8.77 4.61 14.56
N LYS A 53 -7.63 4.99 15.15
CA LYS A 53 -7.06 4.27 16.30
C LYS A 53 -8.09 4.14 17.42
N GLN A 54 -8.75 5.24 17.78
CA GLN A 54 -9.76 5.22 18.84
C GLN A 54 -10.97 4.34 18.48
N ARG A 55 -11.44 4.38 17.23
CA ARG A 55 -12.57 3.57 16.75
C ARG A 55 -12.22 2.09 16.72
N LEU A 56 -11.03 1.75 16.17
CA LEU A 56 -10.55 0.38 16.09
C LEU A 56 -10.31 -0.22 17.49
N MET A 57 -9.71 0.50 18.42
CA MET A 57 -9.50 0.02 19.78
C MET A 57 -10.83 -0.27 20.50
N ARG A 58 -11.86 0.56 20.29
CA ARG A 58 -13.20 0.28 20.83
C ARG A 58 -13.83 -0.97 20.21
N LEU A 59 -13.69 -1.14 18.89
CA LEU A 59 -14.19 -2.30 18.18
C LEU A 59 -13.53 -3.58 18.70
N LEU A 60 -12.19 -3.60 18.78
CA LEU A 60 -11.41 -4.75 19.23
C LEU A 60 -11.71 -5.14 20.68
N SER A 61 -11.90 -4.15 21.56
CA SER A 61 -12.24 -4.39 22.97
C SER A 61 -13.67 -4.94 23.17
N SER A 62 -14.58 -4.72 22.22
CA SER A 62 -15.99 -5.15 22.28
C SER A 62 -16.26 -6.43 21.48
N ALA A 63 -15.30 -6.92 20.70
CA ALA A 63 -15.50 -8.08 19.84
C ALA A 63 -15.60 -9.37 20.67
N GLU A 64 -16.79 -9.94 20.79
CA GLU A 64 -16.98 -11.32 21.23
C GLU A 64 -16.64 -12.26 20.08
N THR A 65 -15.42 -12.84 20.09
CA THR A 65 -14.89 -13.59 18.97
C THR A 65 -14.46 -14.98 19.38
N SER A 66 -14.53 -15.96 18.44
CA SER A 66 -13.99 -17.31 18.65
C SER A 66 -12.48 -17.27 18.93
N LEU A 67 -11.96 -18.30 19.62
CA LEU A 67 -10.56 -18.37 20.03
C LEU A 67 -9.57 -18.27 18.86
N GLU A 68 -9.93 -18.75 17.66
CA GLU A 68 -9.07 -18.71 16.47
C GLU A 68 -8.89 -17.30 15.91
N VAL A 69 -9.97 -16.51 15.87
CA VAL A 69 -9.93 -15.12 15.41
C VAL A 69 -9.32 -14.19 16.47
N ARG A 70 -9.31 -14.62 17.72
CA ARG A 70 -8.78 -13.82 18.83
C ARG A 70 -7.29 -13.56 18.73
N ALA A 71 -6.50 -14.55 18.30
CA ALA A 71 -5.06 -14.39 18.14
C ALA A 71 -4.73 -13.36 17.03
N GLU A 72 -5.44 -13.42 15.89
CA GLU A 72 -5.27 -12.43 14.80
C GLU A 72 -5.69 -11.01 15.24
N LEU A 73 -6.71 -10.90 16.09
CA LEU A 73 -7.15 -9.62 16.64
C LEU A 73 -6.18 -9.09 17.72
N GLU A 74 -5.53 -9.94 18.48
CA GLU A 74 -4.49 -9.55 19.44
C GLU A 74 -3.28 -9.00 18.69
N ASP A 75 -2.83 -9.64 17.61
CA ASP A 75 -1.75 -9.16 16.76
C ASP A 75 -2.10 -7.78 16.14
N LEU A 76 -3.30 -7.63 15.57
CA LEU A 76 -3.78 -6.35 15.06
C LEU A 76 -3.83 -5.27 16.15
N THR A 77 -4.28 -5.63 17.36
CA THR A 77 -4.31 -4.70 18.49
C THR A 77 -2.91 -4.19 18.81
N HIS A 78 -1.93 -5.09 18.91
CA HIS A 78 -0.55 -4.73 19.18
C HIS A 78 0.05 -3.86 18.06
N GLU A 79 -0.27 -4.14 16.80
CA GLU A 79 0.17 -3.32 15.68
C GLU A 79 -0.41 -1.89 15.75
N ILE A 80 -1.71 -1.78 16.06
CA ILE A 80 -2.37 -0.48 16.22
C ILE A 80 -1.83 0.30 17.43
N GLU A 81 -1.54 -0.38 18.55
CA GLU A 81 -0.94 0.24 19.73
C GLU A 81 0.45 0.80 19.46
N ARG A 82 1.28 0.05 18.72
CA ARG A 82 2.65 0.44 18.36
C ARG A 82 2.70 1.42 17.20
N GLY A 83 1.66 1.47 16.37
CA GLY A 83 1.58 2.32 15.19
C GLY A 83 1.75 3.80 15.52
N ALA A 84 2.40 4.52 14.58
CA ALA A 84 2.56 5.96 14.69
C ALA A 84 1.21 6.65 14.56
N GLU A 85 0.75 7.28 15.64
CA GLU A 85 -0.46 8.07 15.67
C GLU A 85 -0.20 9.45 15.12
N VAL A 86 -0.92 9.80 14.05
CA VAL A 86 -0.81 11.11 13.40
C VAL A 86 -2.18 11.77 13.25
N GLN A 87 -2.20 13.07 12.97
CA GLN A 87 -3.45 13.73 12.62
C GLN A 87 -3.91 13.27 11.23
N PRO A 88 -5.22 13.24 10.95
CA PRO A 88 -5.73 12.79 9.65
C PRO A 88 -5.11 13.51 8.45
N GLN A 89 -4.79 14.80 8.60
CA GLN A 89 -4.16 15.63 7.57
C GLN A 89 -2.70 15.25 7.27
N ASP A 90 -2.04 14.56 8.21
CA ASP A 90 -0.63 14.17 8.12
C ASP A 90 -0.47 12.73 7.63
N ILE A 91 -1.57 12.02 7.33
CA ILE A 91 -1.55 10.68 6.73
C ILE A 91 -0.97 10.78 5.31
N PRO A 92 0.06 9.99 4.98
CA PRO A 92 0.58 9.93 3.62
C PRO A 92 -0.49 9.43 2.63
N PRO A 93 -0.60 10.04 1.43
CA PRO A 93 -1.65 9.69 0.46
C PRO A 93 -1.47 8.33 -0.22
N ASP A 94 -0.39 7.63 0.06
CA ASP A 94 -0.04 6.32 -0.47
C ASP A 94 -0.28 5.17 0.53
N VAL A 95 -0.77 5.47 1.74
CA VAL A 95 -1.01 4.49 2.82
C VAL A 95 -2.47 4.05 2.82
N VAL A 96 -2.71 2.76 2.95
CA VAL A 96 -4.05 2.17 3.09
C VAL A 96 -4.57 2.39 4.51
N THR A 97 -5.65 3.15 4.64
CA THR A 97 -6.33 3.49 5.90
C THR A 97 -7.74 2.91 5.95
N MET A 98 -8.46 3.14 7.05
CA MET A 98 -9.89 2.78 7.11
C MET A 98 -10.68 3.53 6.03
N ASN A 99 -11.71 2.91 5.50
CA ASN A 99 -12.54 3.39 4.39
C ASN A 99 -11.78 3.67 3.06
N SER A 100 -10.49 3.33 2.98
CA SER A 100 -9.73 3.38 1.73
C SER A 100 -10.22 2.33 0.74
N SER A 101 -10.25 2.70 -0.54
CA SER A 101 -10.54 1.83 -1.67
C SER A 101 -9.26 1.55 -2.44
N VAL A 102 -8.84 0.30 -2.50
CA VAL A 102 -7.55 -0.13 -3.01
C VAL A 102 -7.70 -1.18 -4.09
N ARG A 103 -6.91 -1.06 -5.17
CA ARG A 103 -6.77 -2.11 -6.19
C ARG A 103 -5.58 -2.98 -5.85
N VAL A 104 -5.80 -4.27 -5.79
CA VAL A 104 -4.75 -5.27 -5.55
C VAL A 104 -4.71 -6.29 -6.68
N THR A 105 -3.52 -6.79 -7.00
CA THR A 105 -3.31 -7.86 -7.96
C THR A 105 -2.75 -9.09 -7.25
N ASP A 106 -3.43 -10.22 -7.41
CA ASP A 106 -2.90 -11.55 -7.04
C ASP A 106 -1.78 -11.91 -8.01
N LEU A 107 -0.56 -12.01 -7.51
CA LEU A 107 0.64 -12.24 -8.33
C LEU A 107 0.72 -13.66 -8.90
N GLU A 108 0.03 -14.63 -8.29
CA GLU A 108 -0.02 -16.01 -8.76
C GLU A 108 -1.11 -16.19 -9.82
N ALA A 109 -2.31 -15.64 -9.55
CA ALA A 109 -3.46 -15.75 -10.46
C ALA A 109 -3.44 -14.71 -11.58
N GLY A 110 -2.71 -13.61 -11.42
CA GLY A 110 -2.68 -12.49 -12.36
C GLY A 110 -4.00 -11.73 -12.43
N THR A 111 -4.87 -11.86 -11.42
CA THR A 111 -6.18 -11.21 -11.37
C THR A 111 -6.15 -10.01 -10.44
N SER A 112 -6.83 -8.92 -10.85
CA SER A 112 -6.92 -7.71 -10.04
C SER A 112 -8.32 -7.54 -9.48
N HIS A 113 -8.38 -7.10 -8.23
CA HIS A 113 -9.61 -6.85 -7.49
C HIS A 113 -9.55 -5.49 -6.80
N THR A 114 -10.72 -4.87 -6.64
CA THR A 114 -10.84 -3.64 -5.85
C THR A 114 -11.55 -3.96 -4.55
N TYR A 115 -10.94 -3.53 -3.44
CA TYR A 115 -11.48 -3.70 -2.10
C TYR A 115 -11.57 -2.36 -1.38
N THR A 116 -12.57 -2.23 -0.54
CA THR A 116 -12.70 -1.10 0.39
C THR A 116 -12.66 -1.64 1.82
N ILE A 117 -11.74 -1.16 2.64
CA ILE A 117 -11.61 -1.59 4.03
C ILE A 117 -12.61 -0.81 4.87
N VAL A 118 -13.52 -1.52 5.53
CA VAL A 118 -14.62 -0.90 6.28
C VAL A 118 -14.77 -1.50 7.68
N PHE A 119 -15.51 -0.81 8.55
CA PHE A 119 -15.95 -1.39 9.81
C PHE A 119 -16.94 -2.53 9.58
N PRO A 120 -17.05 -3.50 10.51
CA PRO A 120 -17.89 -4.70 10.32
C PRO A 120 -19.35 -4.40 9.97
N ALA A 121 -19.91 -3.31 10.50
CA ALA A 121 -21.28 -2.91 10.23
C ALA A 121 -21.54 -2.50 8.76
N ASP A 122 -20.49 -2.08 8.05
CA ASP A 122 -20.55 -1.58 6.67
C ASP A 122 -20.05 -2.62 5.65
N ALA A 123 -19.68 -3.81 6.13
CA ALA A 123 -19.14 -4.87 5.28
C ALA A 123 -20.19 -5.39 4.27
N ASP A 124 -19.78 -5.48 3.01
CA ASP A 124 -20.59 -5.99 1.89
C ASP A 124 -19.65 -6.62 0.86
N TYR A 125 -19.47 -7.92 0.97
CA TYR A 125 -18.51 -8.64 0.14
C TYR A 125 -18.85 -8.57 -1.37
N GLU A 126 -20.14 -8.52 -1.72
CA GLU A 126 -20.57 -8.42 -3.12
C GLU A 126 -20.16 -7.09 -3.75
N LYS A 127 -20.02 -6.04 -2.93
CA LYS A 127 -19.53 -4.71 -3.34
C LYS A 127 -18.03 -4.51 -3.11
N GLY A 128 -17.30 -5.57 -2.74
CA GLY A 128 -15.88 -5.47 -2.42
C GLY A 128 -15.58 -4.73 -1.11
N LYS A 129 -16.58 -4.51 -0.24
CA LYS A 129 -16.38 -3.92 1.09
C LYS A 129 -15.99 -5.00 2.09
N ILE A 130 -14.73 -4.98 2.51
CA ILE A 130 -14.17 -6.00 3.40
C ILE A 130 -14.07 -5.44 4.81
N SER A 131 -14.58 -6.21 5.78
CA SER A 131 -14.40 -5.87 7.19
C SER A 131 -12.92 -5.84 7.58
N ILE A 132 -12.54 -4.87 8.40
CA ILE A 132 -11.20 -4.82 9.02
C ILE A 132 -10.92 -6.06 9.88
N LEU A 133 -11.94 -6.74 10.40
CA LEU A 133 -11.81 -7.98 11.16
C LEU A 133 -11.63 -9.22 10.26
N ALA A 134 -11.76 -9.09 8.96
CA ALA A 134 -11.48 -10.18 8.02
C ALA A 134 -9.96 -10.26 7.76
N PRO A 135 -9.38 -11.46 7.58
CA PRO A 135 -7.94 -11.63 7.37
C PRO A 135 -7.35 -10.75 6.26
N LEU A 136 -8.08 -10.55 5.16
CA LEU A 136 -7.64 -9.67 4.07
C LEU A 136 -7.69 -8.18 4.47
N GLY A 137 -8.72 -7.77 5.20
CA GLY A 137 -8.84 -6.38 5.67
C GLY A 137 -7.70 -6.01 6.62
N THR A 138 -7.43 -6.88 7.59
CA THR A 138 -6.29 -6.76 8.52
C THR A 138 -4.95 -6.75 7.79
N ALA A 139 -4.81 -7.62 6.78
CA ALA A 139 -3.57 -7.73 6.02
C ALA A 139 -3.26 -6.50 5.16
N LEU A 140 -4.25 -5.75 4.69
CA LEU A 140 -4.07 -4.59 3.81
C LEU A 140 -3.85 -3.27 4.58
N LEU A 141 -4.35 -3.15 5.80
CA LEU A 141 -4.25 -1.92 6.58
C LEU A 141 -2.80 -1.51 6.83
N GLY A 142 -2.47 -0.25 6.58
CA GLY A 142 -1.15 0.34 6.83
C GLY A 142 -0.10 0.10 5.76
N TYR A 143 -0.37 -0.75 4.78
CA TYR A 143 0.54 -0.94 3.65
C TYR A 143 0.45 0.21 2.63
N ARG A 144 1.46 0.29 1.75
CA ARG A 144 1.59 1.35 0.74
C ARG A 144 1.39 0.85 -0.67
N ILE A 145 1.13 1.78 -1.58
CA ILE A 145 1.14 1.48 -3.02
C ILE A 145 2.51 0.89 -3.40
N GLY A 146 2.48 -0.25 -4.09
CA GLY A 146 3.66 -1.00 -4.54
C GLY A 146 4.08 -2.12 -3.61
N ASP A 147 3.60 -2.15 -2.37
CA ASP A 147 3.88 -3.22 -1.42
C ASP A 147 3.24 -4.55 -1.83
N VAL A 148 3.88 -5.64 -1.40
CA VAL A 148 3.36 -7.00 -1.57
C VAL A 148 2.98 -7.56 -0.20
N VAL A 149 1.72 -7.89 -0.06
CA VAL A 149 1.13 -8.44 1.16
C VAL A 149 1.02 -9.95 1.05
N ASN A 150 1.52 -10.68 2.03
CA ASN A 150 1.31 -12.12 2.13
C ASN A 150 -0.02 -12.39 2.84
N TRP A 151 -1.00 -12.83 2.07
CA TRP A 151 -2.32 -13.13 2.59
C TRP A 151 -2.48 -14.63 2.84
N HIS A 152 -2.69 -15.00 4.10
CA HIS A 152 -2.92 -16.38 4.51
C HIS A 152 -4.41 -16.75 4.39
N MET A 153 -4.68 -17.82 3.71
CA MET A 153 -6.04 -18.34 3.51
C MET A 153 -6.04 -19.88 3.64
N PRO A 154 -7.20 -20.52 3.86
CA PRO A 154 -7.28 -21.97 4.04
C PRO A 154 -6.69 -22.80 2.89
N GLY A 155 -6.49 -22.22 1.71
CA GLY A 155 -5.87 -22.85 0.54
C GLY A 155 -4.37 -22.60 0.37
N GLY A 156 -3.73 -21.88 1.30
CA GLY A 156 -2.32 -21.50 1.23
C GLY A 156 -2.10 -20.00 1.37
N THR A 157 -0.86 -19.58 1.20
CA THR A 157 -0.49 -18.14 1.21
C THR A 157 -0.50 -17.60 -0.20
N ARG A 158 -1.13 -16.46 -0.43
CA ARG A 158 -1.10 -15.74 -1.70
C ARG A 158 -0.37 -14.41 -1.54
N GLN A 159 0.25 -13.96 -2.60
CA GLN A 159 0.92 -12.67 -2.66
C GLN A 159 0.04 -11.67 -3.41
N LEU A 160 -0.37 -10.63 -2.72
CA LEU A 160 -1.20 -9.55 -3.26
C LEU A 160 -0.36 -8.27 -3.33
N ARG A 161 -0.18 -7.71 -4.52
CA ARG A 161 0.47 -6.41 -4.69
C ARG A 161 -0.57 -5.31 -4.68
N ILE A 162 -0.32 -4.25 -3.95
CA ILE A 162 -1.13 -3.03 -3.93
C ILE A 162 -0.75 -2.18 -5.14
N ASP A 163 -1.63 -2.09 -6.12
CA ASP A 163 -1.34 -1.39 -7.38
C ASP A 163 -1.72 0.09 -7.31
N GLU A 164 -2.84 0.40 -6.66
CA GLU A 164 -3.41 1.74 -6.65
C GLU A 164 -4.32 1.96 -5.45
N LEU A 165 -4.23 3.14 -4.89
CA LEU A 165 -5.18 3.65 -3.90
C LEU A 165 -6.21 4.54 -4.64
N ILE A 166 -7.39 3.98 -4.91
CA ILE A 166 -8.45 4.64 -5.69
C ILE A 166 -9.10 5.76 -4.89
N TYR A 167 -9.23 5.56 -3.58
CA TYR A 167 -9.80 6.52 -2.65
C TYR A 167 -9.16 6.35 -1.28
N GLN A 168 -8.83 7.46 -0.64
CA GLN A 168 -8.40 7.54 0.74
C GLN A 168 -9.12 8.73 1.39
N PRO A 169 -9.84 8.54 2.50
CA PRO A 169 -10.60 9.62 3.13
C PRO A 169 -9.76 10.84 3.47
N GLU A 170 -8.57 10.61 4.04
CA GLU A 170 -7.68 11.68 4.48
C GLU A 170 -7.16 12.50 3.30
N ALA A 171 -6.79 11.87 2.19
CA ALA A 171 -6.38 12.56 0.97
C ALA A 171 -7.54 13.31 0.30
N ALA A 172 -8.78 12.81 0.47
CA ALA A 172 -9.99 13.47 -0.02
C ALA A 172 -10.48 14.60 0.90
N GLY A 173 -9.95 14.71 2.13
CA GLY A 173 -10.40 15.68 3.13
C GLY A 173 -11.64 15.22 3.91
N ASP A 174 -12.03 13.95 3.79
CA ASP A 174 -13.21 13.35 4.43
C ASP A 174 -12.86 12.83 5.84
N PHE A 175 -12.28 13.68 6.69
CA PHE A 175 -11.73 13.31 8.01
C PHE A 175 -12.75 12.76 9.01
N HIS A 176 -14.03 12.69 8.66
CA HIS A 176 -15.12 12.22 9.50
C HIS A 176 -15.52 10.76 9.22
N LEU A 177 -14.94 10.11 8.24
CA LEU A 177 -15.23 8.73 7.80
C LEU A 177 -14.53 7.67 8.65
#